data_3672306651b9db31ef6ab5184a73c9ed
#
_entry.id   3672306651b9db31ef6ab5184a73c9ed
#
_cell.length_a   1.000
_cell.length_b   1.000
_cell.length_c   1.000
_cell.angle_alpha   90.00
_cell.angle_beta   90.00
_cell.angle_gamma   90.00
#
_symmetry.space_group_name_H-M   'P 1'
#
loop_
_entity.id
_entity.type
_entity.pdbx_description
1 polymer ?
#
loop_
_entity_poly.entity_id
_entity_poly.type
_entity_poly.pdbx_seq_one_letter_code
_entity_poly.pdbx_strand_id
1 'polypeptide(L)'
;LNIMIVNKNISIMLVRGVKLMDLNFAEVEEYLSNVKKAVKEGRYEIERNANREANSMLFRNYLISEEDAKKIIYNLTPMDFSEAVRNRKPQYADEILYIFGKEVKLLERYGDAEKEIELYIKFKKESNDYVIVISFHEAKYPVKKYFH
;
A
#
# COMPACT_ATOMS: atom_id res chain seq x y z
N LEU A 1 -13.59 0.59 -24.67
CA LEU A 1 -14.19 0.48 -23.39
C LEU A 1 -14.77 -0.86 -23.13
N ASN A 2 -14.45 -1.39 -22.04
CA ASN A 2 -15.02 -2.64 -21.68
C ASN A 2 -15.54 -2.59 -20.28
N ILE A 3 -16.80 -2.65 -20.23
CA ILE A 3 -17.46 -2.77 -18.96
C ILE A 3 -17.88 -4.19 -18.84
N MET A 4 -17.34 -4.81 -17.85
CA MET A 4 -17.70 -6.18 -17.61
C MET A 4 -18.56 -6.23 -16.38
N ILE A 5 -19.78 -6.58 -16.59
CA ILE A 5 -20.67 -6.84 -15.47
C ILE A 5 -20.87 -8.33 -15.45
N VAL A 6 -20.03 -8.96 -14.69
CA VAL A 6 -20.03 -10.40 -14.64
C VAL A 6 -21.16 -10.89 -13.77
N ASN A 7 -21.29 -10.28 -12.62
CA ASN A 7 -22.43 -10.49 -11.77
C ASN A 7 -22.52 -9.32 -10.81
N LYS A 8 -23.59 -9.26 -10.06
CA LYS A 8 -23.83 -8.11 -9.21
C LYS A 8 -22.88 -7.98 -8.03
N ASN A 9 -22.10 -9.00 -7.76
CA ASN A 9 -21.16 -8.95 -6.66
C ASN A 9 -19.78 -8.50 -7.09
N ILE A 10 -19.60 -8.30 -8.38
CA ILE A 10 -18.31 -7.88 -8.92
C ILE A 10 -18.43 -6.43 -9.33
N SER A 11 -17.49 -5.64 -8.88
CA SER A 11 -17.42 -4.27 -9.30
C SER A 11 -17.26 -4.18 -10.80
N ILE A 12 -17.79 -3.13 -11.37
CA ILE A 12 -17.62 -2.87 -12.77
C ILE A 12 -16.16 -2.70 -13.09
N MET A 13 -15.71 -3.45 -14.08
CA MET A 13 -14.35 -3.38 -14.53
C MET A 13 -14.23 -2.36 -15.64
N LEU A 14 -13.51 -1.31 -15.38
CA LEU A 14 -13.24 -0.31 -16.39
C LEU A 14 -11.90 -0.57 -17.04
N VAL A 15 -11.59 0.21 -18.03
CA VAL A 15 -10.42 -0.01 -18.87
C VAL A 15 -9.11 0.17 -18.15
N ARG A 16 -9.05 0.97 -17.13
CA ARG A 16 -7.82 1.22 -16.45
C ARG A 16 -7.93 0.96 -15.03
N GLY A 17 -6.84 0.49 -14.44
CA GLY A 17 -6.60 0.24 -13.08
C GLY A 17 -7.78 0.48 -12.18
N VAL A 18 -8.67 -0.41 -12.13
CA VAL A 18 -9.91 -0.25 -11.44
C VAL A 18 -9.91 -1.15 -10.25
N LYS A 19 -10.64 -0.74 -9.26
CA LYS A 19 -10.97 -1.58 -8.13
C LYS A 19 -11.53 -2.89 -8.65
N LEU A 20 -10.88 -3.99 -8.30
CA LEU A 20 -11.22 -5.30 -8.86
C LEU A 20 -12.50 -5.86 -8.35
N MET A 21 -12.68 -5.83 -7.04
CA MET A 21 -13.85 -6.40 -6.42
C MET A 21 -13.90 -5.94 -4.97
N ASP A 22 -15.02 -6.14 -4.37
CA ASP A 22 -15.18 -5.90 -2.96
C ASP A 22 -14.48 -7.01 -2.19
N LEU A 23 -13.70 -6.62 -1.22
CA LEU A 23 -13.05 -7.55 -0.32
C LEU A 23 -13.68 -7.43 1.05
N ASN A 24 -13.80 -8.54 1.75
CA ASN A 24 -14.29 -8.48 3.10
C ASN A 24 -13.13 -8.26 4.09
N PHE A 25 -13.49 -7.95 5.31
CA PHE A 25 -12.52 -7.64 6.36
C PHE A 25 -11.53 -8.78 6.58
N ALA A 26 -12.02 -10.01 6.60
CA ALA A 26 -11.17 -11.18 6.84
C ALA A 26 -10.16 -11.40 5.72
N GLU A 27 -10.53 -11.12 4.49
CA GLU A 27 -9.62 -11.26 3.35
C GLU A 27 -8.48 -10.24 3.45
N VAL A 28 -8.79 -9.01 3.83
CA VAL A 28 -7.76 -8.00 4.00
C VAL A 28 -6.86 -8.32 5.20
N GLU A 29 -7.47 -8.83 6.27
CA GLU A 29 -6.72 -9.23 7.45
C GLU A 29 -5.72 -10.35 7.12
N GLU A 30 -6.15 -11.33 6.34
CA GLU A 30 -5.28 -12.41 5.91
C GLU A 30 -4.14 -11.90 5.03
N TYR A 31 -4.45 -10.99 4.10
CA TYR A 31 -3.42 -10.39 3.26
C TYR A 31 -2.37 -9.68 4.11
N LEU A 32 -2.81 -8.88 5.07
CA LEU A 32 -1.89 -8.17 5.96
C LEU A 32 -1.06 -9.14 6.81
N SER A 33 -1.67 -10.22 7.26
CA SER A 33 -0.94 -11.23 8.02
C SER A 33 0.22 -11.79 7.20
N ASN A 34 -0.02 -12.07 5.92
CA ASN A 34 1.01 -12.58 5.03
C ASN A 34 2.10 -11.54 4.75
N VAL A 35 1.71 -10.27 4.58
CA VAL A 35 2.66 -9.19 4.41
C VAL A 35 3.56 -9.04 5.63
N LYS A 36 2.94 -9.01 6.82
CA LYS A 36 3.69 -8.84 8.06
C LYS A 36 4.65 -9.99 8.31
N LYS A 37 4.24 -11.20 7.97
CA LYS A 37 5.11 -12.37 8.08
C LYS A 37 6.30 -12.23 7.14
N ALA A 38 6.07 -11.83 5.91
CA ALA A 38 7.15 -11.64 4.93
C ALA A 38 8.14 -10.59 5.42
N VAL A 39 7.63 -9.48 5.93
CA VAL A 39 8.48 -8.41 6.46
C VAL A 39 9.31 -8.91 7.63
N LYS A 40 8.69 -9.66 8.54
CA LYS A 40 9.38 -10.21 9.70
C LYS A 40 10.49 -11.17 9.30
N GLU A 41 10.28 -11.92 8.23
CA GLU A 41 11.26 -12.88 7.74
C GLU A 41 12.26 -12.31 6.75
N GLY A 42 12.19 -11.01 6.51
CA GLY A 42 13.12 -10.35 5.58
C GLY A 42 12.80 -10.55 4.11
N ARG A 43 11.64 -11.10 3.80
CA ARG A 43 11.22 -11.34 2.41
C ARG A 43 10.44 -10.15 1.86
N TYR A 44 11.09 -9.00 1.84
CA TYR A 44 10.47 -7.79 1.36
C TYR A 44 11.52 -6.76 0.95
N GLU A 45 11.08 -5.76 0.22
CA GLU A 45 11.87 -4.57 -0.03
C GLU A 45 10.96 -3.36 -0.20
N ILE A 46 11.46 -2.20 0.18
CA ILE A 46 10.79 -0.93 -0.09
C ILE A 46 11.51 -0.31 -1.27
N GLU A 47 10.77 -0.05 -2.35
CA GLU A 47 11.39 0.48 -3.55
C GLU A 47 11.84 1.92 -3.36
N ARG A 48 13.10 2.20 -3.70
CA ARG A 48 13.69 3.54 -3.61
C ARG A 48 14.47 3.89 -4.88
N ASN A 49 14.11 3.27 -5.98
CA ASN A 49 14.78 3.56 -7.26
C ASN A 49 14.29 4.88 -7.85
N ALA A 50 14.85 5.26 -8.99
CA ALA A 50 14.55 6.54 -9.62
C ALA A 50 13.06 6.72 -9.94
N ASN A 51 12.32 5.63 -10.12
CA ASN A 51 10.90 5.69 -10.40
C ASN A 51 10.06 5.83 -9.13
N ARG A 52 10.70 5.83 -7.96
CA ARG A 52 10.03 5.91 -6.67
C ARG A 52 10.58 7.05 -5.84
N GLU A 53 10.72 8.21 -6.47
CA GLU A 53 11.26 9.40 -5.81
C GLU A 53 10.48 9.78 -4.55
N ALA A 54 9.15 9.62 -4.58
CA ALA A 54 8.34 9.97 -3.42
C ALA A 54 8.70 9.13 -2.20
N ASN A 55 9.03 7.83 -2.40
CA ASN A 55 9.49 6.99 -1.30
C ASN A 55 10.81 7.51 -0.73
N SER A 56 11.74 7.84 -1.61
CA SER A 56 13.03 8.36 -1.18
C SER A 56 12.89 9.69 -0.44
N MET A 57 11.94 10.52 -0.87
CA MET A 57 11.69 11.80 -0.21
C MET A 57 11.22 11.64 1.23
N LEU A 58 10.42 10.62 1.50
CA LEU A 58 9.98 10.39 2.87
C LEU A 58 11.18 10.19 3.80
N PHE A 59 12.10 9.33 3.38
CA PHE A 59 13.27 8.99 4.19
C PHE A 59 14.27 10.15 4.27
N ARG A 60 14.24 11.05 3.29
CA ARG A 60 15.08 12.24 3.32
C ARG A 60 14.53 13.33 4.21
N ASN A 61 13.20 13.48 4.21
CA ASN A 61 12.59 14.62 4.89
C ASN A 61 12.26 14.35 6.35
N TYR A 62 12.18 13.08 6.74
CA TYR A 62 11.80 12.70 8.08
C TYR A 62 12.82 11.75 8.68
N LEU A 63 12.91 11.77 10.01
CA LEU A 63 13.72 10.81 10.74
C LEU A 63 12.93 9.52 10.87
N ILE A 64 13.10 8.66 9.90
CA ILE A 64 12.43 7.37 9.88
C ILE A 64 13.46 6.31 9.45
N SER A 65 13.64 5.32 10.31
CA SER A 65 14.54 4.21 10.02
C SER A 65 13.80 3.08 9.36
N GLU A 66 14.57 2.09 8.90
CA GLU A 66 13.96 0.87 8.36
C GLU A 66 13.11 0.17 9.43
N GLU A 67 13.59 0.15 10.67
CA GLU A 67 12.83 -0.43 11.77
C GLU A 67 11.52 0.31 12.04
N ASP A 68 11.56 1.64 11.91
CA ASP A 68 10.33 2.43 12.05
C ASP A 68 9.34 2.10 10.95
N ALA A 69 9.83 1.94 9.71
CA ALA A 69 8.96 1.56 8.59
C ALA A 69 8.32 0.19 8.84
N LYS A 70 9.10 -0.77 9.35
CA LYS A 70 8.56 -2.09 9.68
C LYS A 70 7.47 -1.99 10.74
N LYS A 71 7.69 -1.18 11.78
CA LYS A 71 6.68 -1.01 12.83
C LYS A 71 5.40 -0.43 12.29
N ILE A 72 5.51 0.51 11.36
CA ILE A 72 4.34 1.08 10.71
C ILE A 72 3.57 -0.01 9.97
N ILE A 73 4.27 -0.85 9.22
CA ILE A 73 3.64 -1.96 8.51
C ILE A 73 2.98 -2.94 9.49
N TYR A 74 3.67 -3.27 10.59
CA TYR A 74 3.10 -4.17 11.60
C TYR A 74 1.84 -3.61 12.23
N ASN A 75 1.67 -2.30 12.27
CA ASN A 75 0.51 -1.65 12.85
C ASN A 75 -0.65 -1.45 11.89
N LEU A 76 -0.49 -1.82 10.63
CA LEU A 76 -1.60 -1.75 9.69
C LEU A 76 -2.69 -2.73 10.07
N THR A 77 -3.93 -2.29 9.91
CA THR A 77 -5.11 -3.12 10.14
C THR A 77 -6.03 -3.00 8.94
N PRO A 78 -7.04 -3.87 8.80
CA PRO A 78 -8.00 -3.70 7.71
C PRO A 78 -8.70 -2.36 7.69
N MET A 79 -8.78 -1.66 8.83
CA MET A 79 -9.36 -0.33 8.87
C MET A 79 -8.53 0.70 8.11
N ASP A 80 -7.27 0.39 7.83
CA ASP A 80 -6.39 1.25 7.04
C ASP A 80 -6.48 0.96 5.55
N PHE A 81 -7.20 -0.09 5.17
CA PHE A 81 -7.32 -0.52 3.78
C PHE A 81 -8.13 0.48 2.96
N SER A 82 -7.64 0.78 1.76
CA SER A 82 -8.33 1.65 0.83
C SER A 82 -8.92 0.88 -0.33
N GLU A 83 -8.08 0.21 -1.10
CA GLU A 83 -8.56 -0.51 -2.28
C GLU A 83 -7.53 -1.51 -2.78
N ALA A 84 -8.00 -2.47 -3.55
CA ALA A 84 -7.17 -3.38 -4.30
C ALA A 84 -7.38 -3.10 -5.77
N VAL A 85 -6.29 -2.91 -6.51
CA VAL A 85 -6.37 -2.54 -7.91
C VAL A 85 -5.49 -3.47 -8.73
N ARG A 86 -5.85 -3.59 -10.01
CA ARG A 86 -5.05 -4.33 -10.97
C ARG A 86 -3.91 -3.44 -11.45
N ASN A 87 -2.76 -4.04 -11.70
CA ASN A 87 -1.66 -3.30 -12.29
C ASN A 87 -2.08 -2.82 -13.69
N ARG A 88 -1.77 -1.56 -13.99
CA ARG A 88 -2.16 -0.96 -15.27
C ARG A 88 -1.37 -1.49 -16.45
N LYS A 89 -0.15 -1.95 -16.23
CA LYS A 89 0.70 -2.43 -17.31
C LYS A 89 0.19 -3.77 -17.78
N PRO A 90 -0.08 -3.95 -19.09
CA PRO A 90 -0.66 -5.20 -19.59
C PRO A 90 0.15 -6.45 -19.25
N GLN A 91 1.47 -6.33 -19.24
CA GLN A 91 2.32 -7.47 -18.92
C GLN A 91 2.23 -7.91 -17.46
N TYR A 92 1.66 -7.06 -16.62
CA TYR A 92 1.49 -7.35 -15.19
C TYR A 92 0.02 -7.33 -14.79
N ALA A 93 -0.86 -7.58 -15.75
CA ALA A 93 -2.30 -7.46 -15.50
C ALA A 93 -2.83 -8.40 -14.42
N ASP A 94 -2.13 -9.48 -14.15
CA ASP A 94 -2.53 -10.42 -13.11
C ASP A 94 -2.12 -9.98 -11.70
N GLU A 95 -1.32 -8.94 -11.62
CA GLU A 95 -0.88 -8.45 -10.31
C GLU A 95 -1.93 -7.58 -9.67
N ILE A 96 -2.22 -7.87 -8.42
CA ILE A 96 -3.16 -7.10 -7.64
C ILE A 96 -2.38 -6.32 -6.60
N LEU A 97 -2.63 -5.02 -6.57
CA LEU A 97 -1.94 -4.10 -5.68
C LEU A 97 -2.90 -3.69 -4.57
N TYR A 98 -2.45 -3.81 -3.33
CA TYR A 98 -3.25 -3.43 -2.15
C TYR A 98 -2.77 -2.10 -1.61
N ILE A 99 -3.69 -1.17 -1.43
CA ILE A 99 -3.39 0.20 -1.02
C ILE A 99 -3.96 0.48 0.35
N PHE A 100 -3.13 1.06 1.21
CA PHE A 100 -3.49 1.42 2.58
C PHE A 100 -3.11 2.87 2.86
N GLY A 101 -3.84 3.49 3.77
CA GLY A 101 -3.47 4.80 4.30
C GLY A 101 -3.28 4.71 5.80
N LYS A 102 -2.21 5.31 6.32
CA LYS A 102 -1.91 5.23 7.74
C LYS A 102 -1.44 6.57 8.26
N GLU A 103 -2.09 7.07 9.29
CA GLU A 103 -1.63 8.28 9.94
C GLU A 103 -0.51 7.97 10.89
N VAL A 104 0.55 8.75 10.81
CA VAL A 104 1.73 8.57 11.65
C VAL A 104 2.26 9.93 12.07
N LYS A 105 3.02 9.93 13.16
CA LYS A 105 3.73 11.11 13.62
C LYS A 105 5.21 10.90 13.37
N LEU A 106 5.81 11.80 12.60
CA LEU A 106 7.23 11.71 12.25
C LEU A 106 7.92 13.02 12.56
N LEU A 107 9.16 12.90 13.00
CA LEU A 107 9.98 14.06 13.28
C LEU A 107 10.68 14.51 12.00
N GLU A 108 10.60 15.80 11.70
CA GLU A 108 11.27 16.34 10.51
C GLU A 108 12.78 16.27 10.68
N ARG A 109 13.48 15.88 9.61
CA ARG A 109 14.94 15.75 9.65
C ARG A 109 15.60 17.12 9.77
N TYR A 110 15.08 18.10 9.06
CA TYR A 110 15.68 19.44 9.02
C TYR A 110 14.85 20.48 9.77
N GLY A 111 13.98 20.01 10.61
CA GLY A 111 13.19 20.82 11.50
C GLY A 111 13.23 20.17 12.87
N ASP A 112 12.56 20.77 13.83
CA ASP A 112 12.47 20.21 15.16
C ASP A 112 11.04 19.92 15.55
N ALA A 113 10.17 19.94 14.56
CA ALA A 113 8.76 19.68 14.79
C ALA A 113 8.40 18.26 14.46
N GLU A 114 7.54 17.68 15.30
CA GLU A 114 6.88 16.44 15.00
C GLU A 114 5.65 16.75 14.15
N LYS A 115 5.53 16.05 13.02
CA LYS A 115 4.42 16.25 12.11
C LYS A 115 3.53 15.02 12.04
N GLU A 116 2.24 15.28 12.01
CA GLU A 116 1.25 14.24 11.77
C GLU A 116 0.98 14.23 10.26
N ILE A 117 1.26 13.10 9.63
CA ILE A 117 1.06 12.94 8.19
C ILE A 117 0.33 11.64 7.91
N GLU A 118 -0.28 11.55 6.76
CA GLU A 118 -0.84 10.29 6.30
C GLU A 118 0.11 9.67 5.27
N LEU A 119 0.41 8.40 5.45
CA LEU A 119 1.21 7.64 4.50
C LEU A 119 0.32 6.91 3.52
N TYR A 120 0.74 6.92 2.26
CA TYR A 120 0.16 6.12 1.20
C TYR A 120 1.08 4.90 1.03
N ILE A 121 0.53 3.72 1.28
CA ILE A 121 1.30 2.48 1.27
C ILE A 121 0.68 1.52 0.29
N LYS A 122 1.49 1.03 -0.63
CA LYS A 122 1.00 0.10 -1.66
C LYS A 122 1.90 -1.11 -1.71
N PHE A 123 1.29 -2.29 -1.66
CA PHE A 123 1.99 -3.56 -1.67
C PHE A 123 1.71 -4.35 -2.92
N LYS A 124 2.72 -5.09 -3.36
CA LYS A 124 2.59 -6.15 -4.35
C LYS A 124 3.18 -7.41 -3.73
N LYS A 125 2.41 -8.50 -3.69
CA LYS A 125 2.91 -9.78 -3.21
C LYS A 125 3.23 -10.64 -4.42
N GLU A 126 4.45 -11.13 -4.49
CA GLU A 126 4.89 -11.96 -5.60
C GLU A 126 4.57 -13.41 -5.37
N SER A 127 4.66 -14.22 -6.44
CA SER A 127 4.28 -15.63 -6.37
C SER A 127 5.13 -16.46 -5.41
N ASN A 128 6.34 -15.97 -5.09
CA ASN A 128 7.23 -16.63 -4.14
C ASN A 128 7.07 -16.09 -2.73
N ASP A 129 5.99 -15.41 -2.45
CA ASP A 129 5.68 -14.79 -1.16
C ASP A 129 6.65 -13.66 -0.76
N TYR A 130 7.34 -13.12 -1.73
CA TYR A 130 8.14 -11.92 -1.53
C TYR A 130 7.24 -10.70 -1.66
N VAL A 131 7.44 -9.70 -0.82
CA VAL A 131 6.60 -8.50 -0.82
C VAL A 131 7.40 -7.31 -1.33
N ILE A 132 6.86 -6.63 -2.32
CA ILE A 132 7.42 -5.37 -2.78
C ILE A 132 6.53 -4.25 -2.21
N VAL A 133 7.13 -3.36 -1.45
CA VAL A 133 6.46 -2.15 -0.99
C VAL A 133 6.70 -1.11 -2.08
N ILE A 134 5.74 -1.00 -2.98
CA ILE A 134 5.85 -0.14 -4.15
C ILE A 134 5.79 1.32 -3.75
N SER A 135 4.89 1.64 -2.82
CA SER A 135 4.71 3.00 -2.34
C SER A 135 4.77 3.02 -0.83
N PHE A 136 5.56 3.94 -0.31
CA PHE A 136 5.66 4.19 1.13
C PHE A 136 6.08 5.65 1.24
N HIS A 137 5.10 6.55 1.15
CA HIS A 137 5.37 7.98 1.09
C HIS A 137 4.19 8.77 1.61
N GLU A 138 4.42 10.05 1.80
CA GLU A 138 3.36 10.94 2.25
C GLU A 138 2.27 11.02 1.19
N ALA A 139 1.02 10.88 1.62
CA ALA A 139 -0.13 10.94 0.73
C ALA A 139 -0.34 12.37 0.24
N LYS A 140 -0.58 12.52 -1.06
CA LYS A 140 -0.90 13.82 -1.64
C LYS A 140 -2.30 14.27 -1.29
N TYR A 141 -3.20 13.31 -1.21
CA TYR A 141 -4.62 13.53 -0.93
C TYR A 141 -5.04 12.53 0.13
N PRO A 142 -6.09 12.83 0.90
CA PRO A 142 -6.56 11.87 1.91
C PRO A 142 -6.84 10.51 1.29
N VAL A 143 -6.38 9.47 1.95
CA VAL A 143 -6.60 8.10 1.48
C VAL A 143 -7.97 7.67 1.96
N LYS A 144 -8.80 7.29 1.01
CA LYS A 144 -10.16 6.88 1.32
C LYS A 144 -10.16 5.48 1.93
N LYS A 145 -10.80 5.32 3.06
CA LYS A 145 -10.86 4.02 3.74
C LYS A 145 -12.03 3.21 3.23
N TYR A 146 -11.80 1.91 3.07
CA TYR A 146 -12.82 1.00 2.55
C TYR A 146 -13.83 0.61 3.62
N PHE A 147 -13.35 0.28 4.82
CA PHE A 147 -14.21 -0.12 5.94
C PHE A 147 -14.50 1.08 6.84
N HIS A 148 -15.72 1.09 7.37
CA HIS A 148 -16.17 2.20 8.24
C HIS A 148 -16.60 1.70 9.60
#